data_cfe7be5900876a3fa3e84934442b25f9
#
_entry.id   cfe7be5900876a3fa3e84934442b25f9
#
_cell.length_a   1.000
_cell.length_b   1.000
_cell.length_c   1.000
_cell.angle_alpha   90.00
_cell.angle_beta   90.00
_cell.angle_gamma   90.00
#
_symmetry.space_group_name_H-M   'P 1'
#
loop_
_entity.id
_entity.type
_entity.pdbx_description
1 polymer ?
#
loop_
_entity_poly.entity_id
_entity_poly.type
_entity_poly.pdbx_seq_one_letter_code
_entity_poly.pdbx_strand_id
1 'polypeptide(L)'
;MRYLTITLTLLLALTISLGNRSQAAAGEIQDKLSAESTIETVLKRGVLRVGMSTFVPWAMKDKTGQLIGFEIDVATRLAEDMGVEVEFVPTKWAGIIPALLTGKFDVIIGGMGILPSRNLKVNFSQPYDYTGMSMVAHKELAKGFSTLEDFNKPGVTIAARLGGTPVEAAKKHLPNAQLRLFDDESQTIQELLNGRVHAVVASAPMPAFQALKYPEKLFVPLPENFTREPIGFALRKGDVDTLNFFNNWIGFVEAEGWLKERKHYWFKTKDWEDQLQ
;
A
#
# COMPACT_ATOMS: atom_id res chain seq x y z
N MET A 1 44.42 -14.94 58.79
CA MET A 1 43.05 -15.28 58.39
C MET A 1 42.14 -14.05 58.17
N ARG A 2 42.22 -12.95 58.90
CA ARG A 2 41.36 -11.74 58.72
C ARG A 2 41.55 -11.01 57.37
N TYR A 3 42.73 -11.00 56.79
CA TYR A 3 43.00 -10.32 55.50
C TYR A 3 42.52 -11.10 54.28
N LEU A 4 42.43 -12.44 54.36
CA LEU A 4 41.97 -13.28 53.28
C LEU A 4 40.44 -13.21 53.08
N THR A 5 39.67 -13.02 54.20
CA THR A 5 38.24 -12.84 54.15
C THR A 5 37.84 -11.46 53.61
N ILE A 6 38.59 -10.40 53.86
CA ILE A 6 38.31 -9.04 53.39
C ILE A 6 38.54 -8.95 51.85
N THR A 7 39.59 -9.60 51.31
CA THR A 7 39.86 -9.63 49.87
C THR A 7 38.82 -10.43 49.10
N LEU A 8 38.30 -11.52 49.64
CA LEU A 8 37.28 -12.36 48.97
C LEU A 8 35.92 -11.61 48.93
N THR A 9 35.55 -10.90 49.98
CA THR A 9 34.33 -10.09 50.01
C THR A 9 34.36 -8.88 49.05
N LEU A 10 35.52 -8.23 48.90
CA LEU A 10 35.70 -7.15 47.93
C LEU A 10 35.67 -7.65 46.47
N LEU A 11 36.23 -8.82 46.16
CA LEU A 11 36.14 -9.42 44.80
C LEU A 11 34.66 -9.79 44.47
N LEU A 12 33.93 -10.36 45.43
CA LEU A 12 32.51 -10.73 45.21
C LEU A 12 31.62 -9.53 45.00
N ALA A 13 31.86 -8.43 45.76
CA ALA A 13 31.12 -7.16 45.58
C ALA A 13 31.41 -6.51 44.23
N LEU A 14 32.66 -6.65 43.71
CA LEU A 14 33.03 -6.06 42.42
C LEU A 14 32.39 -6.82 41.24
N THR A 15 32.28 -8.16 41.32
CA THR A 15 31.65 -8.97 40.28
C THR A 15 30.13 -8.75 40.22
N ILE A 16 29.46 -8.57 41.36
CA ILE A 16 28.01 -8.25 41.42
C ILE A 16 27.73 -6.85 40.84
N SER A 17 28.60 -5.86 41.11
CA SER A 17 28.39 -4.52 40.57
C SER A 17 28.63 -4.41 39.06
N LEU A 18 29.53 -5.20 38.49
CA LEU A 18 29.79 -5.28 37.05
C LEU A 18 28.64 -6.01 36.33
N GLY A 19 28.10 -7.09 36.93
CA GLY A 19 26.95 -7.81 36.38
C GLY A 19 25.69 -6.92 36.30
N ASN A 20 25.41 -6.15 37.32
CA ASN A 20 24.26 -5.24 37.34
C ASN A 20 24.38 -4.08 36.35
N ARG A 21 25.60 -3.56 36.10
CA ARG A 21 25.83 -2.51 35.10
C ARG A 21 25.65 -3.01 33.68
N SER A 22 26.06 -4.23 33.35
CA SER A 22 25.87 -4.79 32.01
C SER A 22 24.41 -5.15 31.75
N GLN A 23 23.64 -5.60 32.72
CA GLN A 23 22.19 -5.82 32.58
C GLN A 23 21.42 -4.50 32.44
N ALA A 24 21.77 -3.48 33.21
CA ALA A 24 21.15 -2.14 33.08
C ALA A 24 21.45 -1.53 31.70
N ALA A 25 22.69 -1.63 31.21
CA ALA A 25 23.05 -1.13 29.87
C ALA A 25 22.35 -1.91 28.75
N ALA A 26 22.19 -3.23 28.89
CA ALA A 26 21.46 -4.04 27.92
C ALA A 26 19.96 -3.68 27.91
N GLY A 27 19.35 -3.46 29.08
CA GLY A 27 17.99 -2.98 29.21
C GLY A 27 17.79 -1.60 28.56
N GLU A 28 18.71 -0.67 28.81
CA GLU A 28 18.64 0.68 28.23
C GLU A 28 18.79 0.70 26.71
N ILE A 29 19.60 -0.19 26.14
CA ILE A 29 19.73 -0.38 24.68
C ILE A 29 18.46 -1.01 24.12
N GLN A 30 17.91 -2.01 24.79
CA GLN A 30 16.66 -2.66 24.39
C GLN A 30 15.49 -1.69 24.43
N ASP A 31 15.38 -0.87 25.48
CA ASP A 31 14.37 0.17 25.61
C ASP A 31 14.50 1.25 24.52
N LYS A 32 15.72 1.63 24.14
CA LYS A 32 15.96 2.56 23.03
C LYS A 32 15.57 1.95 21.68
N LEU A 33 15.94 0.70 21.41
CA LEU A 33 15.57 0.01 20.18
C LEU A 33 14.05 -0.17 20.08
N SER A 34 13.39 -0.54 21.17
CA SER A 34 11.93 -0.65 21.24
C SER A 34 11.23 0.71 21.10
N ALA A 35 11.81 1.78 21.65
CA ALA A 35 11.25 3.12 21.54
C ALA A 35 11.28 3.70 20.12
N GLU A 36 12.17 3.20 19.26
CA GLU A 36 12.29 3.59 17.84
C GLU A 36 11.39 2.76 16.93
N SER A 37 10.86 1.61 17.41
CA SER A 37 9.98 0.74 16.63
C SER A 37 8.59 1.35 16.46
N THR A 38 8.10 1.37 15.23
CA THR A 38 6.74 1.84 14.91
C THR A 38 5.69 0.96 15.58
N ILE A 39 5.91 -0.38 15.62
CA ILE A 39 4.95 -1.30 16.23
C ILE A 39 4.81 -1.04 17.73
N GLU A 40 5.89 -0.81 18.47
CA GLU A 40 5.83 -0.48 19.88
C GLU A 40 5.11 0.85 20.13
N THR A 41 5.34 1.85 19.28
CA THR A 41 4.64 3.13 19.33
C THR A 41 3.13 2.95 19.09
N VAL A 42 2.76 2.11 18.13
CA VAL A 42 1.36 1.78 17.81
C VAL A 42 0.70 1.08 18.99
N LEU A 43 1.33 0.04 19.56
CA LEU A 43 0.80 -0.69 20.71
C LEU A 43 0.61 0.20 21.94
N LYS A 44 1.58 1.06 22.26
CA LYS A 44 1.47 2.03 23.37
C LYS A 44 0.35 3.06 23.16
N ARG A 45 0.12 3.49 21.92
CA ARG A 45 -0.93 4.44 21.56
C ARG A 45 -2.31 3.79 21.43
N GLY A 46 -2.38 2.48 21.18
CA GLY A 46 -3.61 1.74 20.94
C GLY A 46 -4.25 2.01 19.58
N VAL A 47 -3.55 2.62 18.64
CA VAL A 47 -4.08 3.01 17.31
C VAL A 47 -3.03 2.82 16.23
N LEU A 48 -3.38 2.09 15.16
CA LEU A 48 -2.59 1.98 13.93
C LEU A 48 -3.08 3.04 12.92
N ARG A 49 -2.24 4.01 12.58
CA ARG A 49 -2.56 5.01 11.55
C ARG A 49 -2.10 4.53 10.18
N VAL A 50 -3.04 4.42 9.25
CA VAL A 50 -2.82 3.87 7.91
C VAL A 50 -3.00 4.94 6.85
N GLY A 51 -1.93 5.25 6.13
CA GLY A 51 -1.97 6.12 4.95
C GLY A 51 -2.51 5.36 3.73
N MET A 52 -3.52 5.92 3.07
CA MET A 52 -4.14 5.33 1.88
C MET A 52 -4.68 6.40 0.94
N SER A 53 -5.09 5.99 -0.24
CA SER A 53 -5.79 6.84 -1.20
C SER A 53 -7.00 6.10 -1.75
N THR A 54 -8.05 6.81 -2.09
CA THR A 54 -9.27 6.18 -2.63
C THR A 54 -9.12 5.80 -4.08
N PHE A 55 -9.46 4.55 -4.42
CA PHE A 55 -9.67 4.03 -5.77
C PHE A 55 -10.41 2.68 -5.70
N VAL A 56 -11.35 2.50 -6.60
CA VAL A 56 -12.28 1.35 -6.60
C VAL A 56 -11.60 0.12 -7.19
N PRO A 57 -11.78 -1.08 -6.62
CA PRO A 57 -12.47 -1.44 -5.37
C PRO A 57 -11.50 -1.59 -4.18
N TRP A 58 -10.29 -1.04 -4.29
CA TRP A 58 -9.25 -1.16 -3.29
C TRP A 58 -9.57 -0.40 -2.00
N ALA A 59 -9.99 0.85 -2.15
CA ALA A 59 -10.46 1.70 -1.06
C ALA A 59 -11.44 2.73 -1.62
N MET A 60 -12.63 2.82 -1.03
CA MET A 60 -13.69 3.72 -1.48
C MET A 60 -14.61 4.06 -0.32
N LYS A 61 -15.56 4.95 -0.53
CA LYS A 61 -16.59 5.26 0.45
C LYS A 61 -17.89 4.58 0.06
N ASP A 62 -18.56 4.01 1.04
CA ASP A 62 -19.92 3.52 0.90
C ASP A 62 -20.94 4.68 0.89
N LYS A 63 -22.24 4.37 0.78
CA LYS A 63 -23.35 5.33 0.81
C LYS A 63 -23.48 6.10 2.13
N THR A 64 -22.86 5.61 3.22
CA THR A 64 -22.85 6.28 4.53
C THR A 64 -21.61 7.15 4.72
N GLY A 65 -20.66 7.10 3.78
CA GLY A 65 -19.37 7.80 3.83
C GLY A 65 -18.28 7.02 4.55
N GLN A 66 -18.53 5.78 4.98
CA GLN A 66 -17.52 4.92 5.60
C GLN A 66 -16.58 4.36 4.55
N LEU A 67 -15.32 4.15 4.94
CA LEU A 67 -14.32 3.53 4.08
C LEU A 67 -14.56 2.02 4.02
N ILE A 68 -14.57 1.49 2.80
CA ILE A 68 -14.67 0.07 2.48
C ILE A 68 -13.71 -0.27 1.34
N GLY A 69 -13.38 -1.54 1.17
CA GLY A 69 -12.51 -2.01 0.09
C GLY A 69 -11.47 -3.01 0.56
N PHE A 70 -10.76 -3.59 -0.39
CA PHE A 70 -9.76 -4.62 -0.08
C PHE A 70 -8.69 -4.13 0.90
N GLU A 71 -8.13 -2.92 0.68
CA GLU A 71 -7.10 -2.34 1.55
C GLU A 71 -7.64 -1.96 2.93
N ILE A 72 -8.91 -1.60 2.98
CA ILE A 72 -9.60 -1.29 4.24
C ILE A 72 -9.74 -2.56 5.09
N ASP A 73 -10.17 -3.68 4.47
CA ASP A 73 -10.25 -4.98 5.15
C ASP A 73 -8.87 -5.43 5.64
N VAL A 74 -7.83 -5.32 4.80
CA VAL A 74 -6.45 -5.70 5.15
C VAL A 74 -5.94 -4.90 6.35
N ALA A 75 -6.12 -3.59 6.35
CA ALA A 75 -5.65 -2.74 7.44
C ALA A 75 -6.47 -2.94 8.73
N THR A 76 -7.77 -3.16 8.60
CA THR A 76 -8.66 -3.42 9.74
C THR A 76 -8.28 -4.75 10.41
N ARG A 77 -8.14 -5.83 9.65
CA ARG A 77 -7.71 -7.13 10.18
C ARG A 77 -6.33 -7.07 10.81
N LEU A 78 -5.39 -6.34 10.22
CA LEU A 78 -4.05 -6.14 10.82
C LEU A 78 -4.16 -5.47 12.19
N ALA A 79 -4.94 -4.41 12.31
CA ALA A 79 -5.13 -3.69 13.57
C ALA A 79 -5.86 -4.56 14.62
N GLU A 80 -6.87 -5.33 14.23
CA GLU A 80 -7.57 -6.30 15.09
C GLU A 80 -6.60 -7.36 15.64
N ASP A 81 -5.77 -7.95 14.78
CA ASP A 81 -4.76 -8.95 15.18
C ASP A 81 -3.66 -8.34 16.06
N MET A 82 -3.42 -7.03 15.98
CA MET A 82 -2.54 -6.28 16.89
C MET A 82 -3.23 -5.90 18.22
N GLY A 83 -4.55 -6.04 18.32
CA GLY A 83 -5.32 -5.58 19.48
C GLY A 83 -5.42 -4.07 19.61
N VAL A 84 -5.40 -3.34 18.49
CA VAL A 84 -5.46 -1.86 18.45
C VAL A 84 -6.57 -1.38 17.49
N GLU A 85 -6.96 -0.12 17.61
CA GLU A 85 -7.86 0.51 16.64
C GLU A 85 -7.12 0.89 15.35
N VAL A 86 -7.86 1.02 14.23
CA VAL A 86 -7.32 1.53 12.97
C VAL A 86 -7.84 2.95 12.70
N GLU A 87 -6.90 3.84 12.34
CA GLU A 87 -7.22 5.18 11.84
C GLU A 87 -6.76 5.31 10.38
N PHE A 88 -7.69 5.49 9.46
CA PHE A 88 -7.36 5.73 8.06
C PHE A 88 -7.07 7.21 7.81
N VAL A 89 -5.95 7.50 7.13
CA VAL A 89 -5.50 8.85 6.80
C VAL A 89 -5.48 9.03 5.27
N PRO A 90 -6.60 9.39 4.64
CA PRO A 90 -6.67 9.62 3.20
C PRO A 90 -5.68 10.70 2.78
N THR A 91 -4.87 10.38 1.78
CA THR A 91 -3.76 11.24 1.35
C THR A 91 -3.65 11.18 -0.17
N LYS A 92 -3.40 12.33 -0.83
CA LYS A 92 -3.13 12.36 -2.27
C LYS A 92 -1.92 11.48 -2.58
N TRP A 93 -2.04 10.61 -3.60
CA TRP A 93 -1.06 9.57 -3.87
C TRP A 93 0.35 10.11 -4.12
N ALA A 94 0.48 11.21 -4.85
CA ALA A 94 1.78 11.83 -5.12
C ALA A 94 2.53 12.28 -3.86
N GLY A 95 1.81 12.58 -2.78
CA GLY A 95 2.35 13.02 -1.49
C GLY A 95 2.42 11.93 -0.41
N ILE A 96 2.02 10.69 -0.71
CA ILE A 96 1.83 9.66 0.34
C ILE A 96 3.15 9.21 0.97
N ILE A 97 4.22 9.01 0.19
CA ILE A 97 5.55 8.68 0.73
C ILE A 97 6.13 9.83 1.56
N PRO A 98 6.15 11.10 1.10
CA PRO A 98 6.51 12.23 1.96
C PRO A 98 5.72 12.28 3.28
N ALA A 99 4.41 12.03 3.25
CA ALA A 99 3.57 12.01 4.45
C ALA A 99 3.95 10.88 5.43
N LEU A 100 4.30 9.69 4.93
CA LEU A 100 4.87 8.60 5.75
C LEU A 100 6.18 9.03 6.42
N LEU A 101 7.09 9.63 5.65
CA LEU A 101 8.41 10.04 6.15
C LEU A 101 8.33 11.13 7.22
N THR A 102 7.30 11.98 7.19
CA THR A 102 7.04 12.99 8.22
C THR A 102 6.22 12.47 9.41
N GLY A 103 5.88 11.16 9.44
CA GLY A 103 5.16 10.55 10.55
C GLY A 103 3.67 10.87 10.61
N LYS A 104 3.07 11.34 9.51
CA LYS A 104 1.62 11.61 9.45
C LYS A 104 0.80 10.34 9.73
N PHE A 105 1.32 9.19 9.36
CA PHE A 105 0.80 7.85 9.65
C PHE A 105 1.97 6.86 9.81
N ASP A 106 1.67 5.65 10.21
CA ASP A 106 2.64 4.64 10.63
C ASP A 106 3.08 3.75 9.46
N VAL A 107 2.13 3.43 8.58
CA VAL A 107 2.29 2.51 7.46
C VAL A 107 1.42 2.97 6.28
N ILE A 108 1.83 2.65 5.05
CA ILE A 108 0.98 2.76 3.87
C ILE A 108 0.44 1.37 3.54
N ILE A 109 -0.89 1.23 3.57
CA ILE A 109 -1.64 0.08 3.07
C ILE A 109 -2.64 0.63 2.05
N GLY A 110 -2.37 0.43 0.75
CA GLY A 110 -3.13 1.11 -0.30
C GLY A 110 -2.72 0.67 -1.71
N GLY A 111 -2.39 -0.61 -1.91
CA GLY A 111 -2.00 -1.14 -3.20
C GLY A 111 -0.68 -0.58 -3.73
N MET A 112 0.26 -0.28 -2.84
CA MET A 112 1.52 0.35 -3.25
C MET A 112 2.46 -0.65 -3.91
N GLY A 113 2.70 -0.48 -5.23
CA GLY A 113 3.68 -1.26 -5.99
C GLY A 113 5.09 -1.14 -5.41
N ILE A 114 5.74 -2.29 -5.21
CA ILE A 114 7.13 -2.39 -4.75
C ILE A 114 8.04 -2.06 -5.94
N LEU A 115 8.48 -0.81 -6.02
CA LEU A 115 9.42 -0.35 -7.03
C LEU A 115 10.80 -0.09 -6.41
N PRO A 116 11.91 -0.42 -7.11
CA PRO A 116 13.25 -0.09 -6.64
C PRO A 116 13.42 1.39 -6.28
N SER A 117 12.87 2.31 -7.09
CA SER A 117 12.92 3.75 -6.84
C SER A 117 12.21 4.20 -5.56
N ARG A 118 11.12 3.51 -5.18
CA ARG A 118 10.42 3.71 -3.91
C ARG A 118 11.17 3.08 -2.75
N ASN A 119 11.73 1.87 -2.96
CA ASN A 119 12.46 1.15 -1.93
C ASN A 119 13.78 1.84 -1.53
N LEU A 120 14.33 2.70 -2.38
CA LEU A 120 15.41 3.60 -2.00
C LEU A 120 15.00 4.64 -0.93
N LYS A 121 13.70 4.91 -0.75
CA LYS A 121 13.16 5.92 0.18
C LYS A 121 12.49 5.32 1.41
N VAL A 122 11.81 4.20 1.25
CA VAL A 122 11.04 3.50 2.29
C VAL A 122 11.35 2.01 2.26
N ASN A 123 11.04 1.27 3.33
CA ASN A 123 11.04 -0.18 3.30
C ASN A 123 9.68 -0.70 2.85
N PHE A 124 9.67 -1.90 2.29
CA PHE A 124 8.47 -2.64 1.95
C PHE A 124 8.43 -3.98 2.68
N SER A 125 7.25 -4.40 3.07
CA SER A 125 7.01 -5.80 3.46
C SER A 125 7.24 -6.73 2.27
N GLN A 126 7.27 -8.04 2.51
CA GLN A 126 7.01 -9.00 1.43
C GLN A 126 5.67 -8.66 0.73
N PRO A 127 5.50 -9.05 -0.54
CA PRO A 127 4.23 -8.81 -1.22
C PRO A 127 3.07 -9.53 -0.52
N TYR A 128 1.97 -8.82 -0.25
CA TYR A 128 0.72 -9.43 0.21
C TYR A 128 -0.25 -9.69 -0.93
N ASP A 129 0.01 -9.10 -2.10
CA ASP A 129 -0.73 -9.36 -3.34
C ASP A 129 0.07 -8.93 -4.58
N TYR A 130 -0.48 -9.26 -5.74
CA TYR A 130 0.02 -8.84 -7.05
C TYR A 130 -1.11 -8.18 -7.84
N THR A 131 -0.80 -7.05 -8.44
CA THR A 131 -1.65 -6.36 -9.40
C THR A 131 -0.95 -6.27 -10.77
N GLY A 132 -1.55 -5.57 -11.70
CA GLY A 132 -0.96 -5.22 -12.99
C GLY A 132 -1.70 -4.05 -13.60
N MET A 133 -1.05 -3.38 -14.54
CA MET A 133 -1.69 -2.30 -15.28
C MET A 133 -2.63 -2.87 -16.33
N SER A 134 -3.81 -2.29 -16.37
CA SER A 134 -4.84 -2.51 -17.36
C SER A 134 -5.27 -1.14 -17.92
N MET A 135 -6.18 -1.17 -18.86
CA MET A 135 -6.65 0.02 -19.54
C MET A 135 -8.17 -0.02 -19.70
N VAL A 136 -8.82 1.14 -19.51
CA VAL A 136 -10.20 1.37 -19.93
C VAL A 136 -10.21 2.49 -20.96
N ALA A 137 -10.95 2.33 -22.05
CA ALA A 137 -10.95 3.22 -23.19
C ALA A 137 -12.35 3.74 -23.55
N HIS A 138 -12.42 4.92 -24.15
CA HIS A 138 -13.64 5.53 -24.64
C HIS A 138 -14.03 4.91 -25.98
N LYS A 139 -15.24 4.37 -26.09
CA LYS A 139 -15.70 3.60 -27.27
C LYS A 139 -15.58 4.36 -28.59
N GLU A 140 -15.96 5.63 -28.62
CA GLU A 140 -15.92 6.42 -29.84
C GLU A 140 -14.49 6.87 -30.20
N LEU A 141 -13.71 7.33 -29.21
CA LEU A 141 -12.34 7.87 -29.46
C LEU A 141 -11.34 6.75 -29.77
N ALA A 142 -11.52 5.56 -29.20
CA ALA A 142 -10.67 4.40 -29.40
C ALA A 142 -11.38 3.29 -30.19
N LYS A 143 -12.26 3.67 -31.11
CA LYS A 143 -12.99 2.71 -31.95
C LYS A 143 -12.02 1.86 -32.77
N GLY A 144 -12.09 0.55 -32.59
CA GLY A 144 -11.24 -0.43 -33.28
C GLY A 144 -9.86 -0.62 -32.66
N PHE A 145 -9.53 0.06 -31.56
CA PHE A 145 -8.28 -0.16 -30.84
C PHE A 145 -8.38 -1.41 -29.96
N SER A 146 -7.38 -2.29 -30.06
CA SER A 146 -7.35 -3.58 -29.34
C SER A 146 -5.96 -4.01 -28.89
N THR A 147 -4.93 -3.23 -29.20
CA THR A 147 -3.53 -3.51 -28.87
C THR A 147 -2.87 -2.30 -28.22
N LEU A 148 -1.75 -2.47 -27.52
CA LEU A 148 -0.96 -1.35 -26.99
C LEU A 148 -0.45 -0.44 -28.11
N GLU A 149 -0.12 -0.99 -29.26
CA GLU A 149 0.36 -0.24 -30.44
C GLU A 149 -0.70 0.72 -30.96
N ASP A 150 -1.98 0.37 -30.87
CA ASP A 150 -3.06 1.26 -31.26
C ASP A 150 -3.12 2.51 -30.38
N PHE A 151 -2.81 2.35 -29.09
CA PHE A 151 -2.74 3.46 -28.13
C PHE A 151 -1.39 4.18 -28.12
N ASN A 152 -0.33 3.60 -28.70
CA ASN A 152 1.01 4.19 -28.73
C ASN A 152 1.27 5.02 -29.97
N LYS A 153 0.40 5.99 -30.27
CA LYS A 153 0.47 6.85 -31.45
C LYS A 153 0.42 8.32 -31.10
N PRO A 154 1.09 9.19 -31.86
CA PRO A 154 0.87 10.65 -31.77
C PRO A 154 -0.62 10.96 -31.93
N GLY A 155 -1.13 11.86 -31.10
CA GLY A 155 -2.55 12.24 -31.07
C GLY A 155 -3.44 11.40 -30.16
N VAL A 156 -2.96 10.23 -29.70
CA VAL A 156 -3.66 9.47 -28.63
C VAL A 156 -3.31 10.06 -27.27
N THR A 157 -4.33 10.34 -26.48
CA THR A 157 -4.19 10.91 -25.13
C THR A 157 -4.56 9.86 -24.08
N ILE A 158 -3.64 9.60 -23.17
CA ILE A 158 -3.78 8.64 -22.07
C ILE A 158 -3.82 9.41 -20.75
N ALA A 159 -4.79 9.12 -19.88
CA ALA A 159 -4.79 9.65 -18.53
C ALA A 159 -4.26 8.63 -17.53
N ALA A 160 -3.58 9.11 -16.49
CA ALA A 160 -3.11 8.31 -15.36
C ALA A 160 -3.04 9.15 -14.08
N ARG A 161 -3.12 8.50 -12.92
CA ARG A 161 -2.97 9.16 -11.63
C ARG A 161 -1.51 9.48 -11.34
N LEU A 162 -1.25 10.75 -10.98
CA LEU A 162 0.08 11.27 -10.67
C LEU A 162 0.75 10.49 -9.52
N GLY A 163 2.02 10.14 -9.70
CA GLY A 163 2.83 9.42 -8.71
C GLY A 163 2.54 7.92 -8.61
N GLY A 164 1.57 7.41 -9.40
CA GLY A 164 1.25 5.99 -9.48
C GLY A 164 2.13 5.21 -10.47
N THR A 165 2.16 3.87 -10.31
CA THR A 165 2.78 2.96 -11.29
C THR A 165 2.13 3.00 -12.68
N PRO A 166 0.85 3.39 -12.85
CA PRO A 166 0.27 3.65 -14.17
C PRO A 166 1.05 4.64 -15.01
N VAL A 167 1.67 5.66 -14.38
CA VAL A 167 2.49 6.66 -15.08
C VAL A 167 3.76 6.03 -15.66
N GLU A 168 4.44 5.21 -14.85
CA GLU A 168 5.66 4.52 -15.30
C GLU A 168 5.35 3.48 -16.40
N ALA A 169 4.25 2.76 -16.26
CA ALA A 169 3.79 1.82 -17.28
C ALA A 169 3.42 2.53 -18.59
N ALA A 170 2.68 3.64 -18.51
CA ALA A 170 2.34 4.42 -19.71
C ALA A 170 3.59 4.97 -20.40
N LYS A 171 4.54 5.55 -19.68
CA LYS A 171 5.82 6.03 -20.26
C LYS A 171 6.62 4.93 -20.93
N LYS A 172 6.63 3.72 -20.34
CA LYS A 172 7.39 2.58 -20.85
C LYS A 172 6.74 1.95 -22.09
N HIS A 173 5.43 1.76 -22.07
CA HIS A 173 4.72 0.98 -23.08
C HIS A 173 4.00 1.84 -24.13
N LEU A 174 3.77 3.12 -23.84
CA LEU A 174 3.05 4.06 -24.70
C LEU A 174 3.85 5.38 -24.87
N PRO A 175 5.17 5.33 -25.19
CA PRO A 175 6.02 6.50 -25.20
C PRO A 175 5.64 7.56 -26.26
N ASN A 176 4.87 7.18 -27.30
CA ASN A 176 4.43 8.08 -28.36
C ASN A 176 3.07 8.73 -28.07
N ALA A 177 2.33 8.22 -27.08
CA ALA A 177 1.06 8.80 -26.69
C ALA A 177 1.25 10.05 -25.81
N GLN A 178 0.28 10.95 -25.85
CA GLN A 178 0.24 12.11 -24.99
C GLN A 178 -0.27 11.70 -23.58
N LEU A 179 0.57 11.84 -22.55
CA LEU A 179 0.20 11.51 -21.18
C LEU A 179 -0.33 12.72 -20.43
N ARG A 180 -1.54 12.62 -19.87
CA ARG A 180 -2.15 13.59 -18.96
C ARG A 180 -2.26 13.02 -17.56
N LEU A 181 -1.78 13.78 -16.57
CA LEU A 181 -1.70 13.36 -15.17
C LEU A 181 -2.73 14.11 -14.32
N PHE A 182 -3.34 13.38 -13.39
CA PHE A 182 -4.37 13.88 -12.49
C PHE A 182 -4.07 13.47 -11.06
N ASP A 183 -4.47 14.28 -10.10
CA ASP A 183 -4.24 14.02 -8.68
C ASP A 183 -5.03 12.80 -8.15
N ASP A 184 -6.26 12.63 -8.64
CA ASP A 184 -7.18 11.60 -8.18
C ASP A 184 -7.62 10.69 -9.33
N GLU A 185 -7.86 9.41 -9.01
CA GLU A 185 -8.34 8.41 -9.96
C GLU A 185 -9.69 8.79 -10.58
N SER A 186 -10.60 9.33 -9.75
CA SER A 186 -11.92 9.79 -10.20
C SER A 186 -11.86 10.87 -11.28
N GLN A 187 -10.85 11.74 -11.22
CA GLN A 187 -10.63 12.77 -12.25
C GLN A 187 -10.23 12.12 -13.59
N THR A 188 -9.40 11.08 -13.59
CA THR A 188 -9.02 10.38 -14.83
C THR A 188 -10.24 9.79 -15.52
N ILE A 189 -11.12 9.16 -14.73
CA ILE A 189 -12.37 8.57 -15.24
C ILE A 189 -13.34 9.65 -15.74
N GLN A 190 -13.46 10.76 -15.04
CA GLN A 190 -14.33 11.87 -15.49
C GLN A 190 -13.86 12.45 -16.83
N GLU A 191 -12.54 12.60 -17.03
CA GLU A 191 -11.98 13.06 -18.31
C GLU A 191 -12.23 12.05 -19.45
N LEU A 192 -12.16 10.74 -19.12
CA LEU A 192 -12.48 9.69 -20.08
C LEU A 192 -13.97 9.72 -20.47
N LEU A 193 -14.88 9.82 -19.51
CA LEU A 193 -16.33 9.89 -19.74
C LEU A 193 -16.75 11.13 -20.53
N ASN A 194 -16.00 12.22 -20.37
CA ASN A 194 -16.21 13.47 -21.13
C ASN A 194 -15.58 13.44 -22.54
N GLY A 195 -14.92 12.34 -22.95
CA GLY A 195 -14.29 12.21 -24.24
C GLY A 195 -13.06 13.13 -24.43
N ARG A 196 -12.37 13.53 -23.34
CA ARG A 196 -11.18 14.39 -23.38
C ARG A 196 -9.87 13.62 -23.40
N VAL A 197 -9.91 12.30 -23.15
CA VAL A 197 -8.81 11.36 -23.27
C VAL A 197 -9.31 10.08 -23.93
N HIS A 198 -8.42 9.36 -24.64
CA HIS A 198 -8.75 8.14 -25.34
C HIS A 198 -8.87 6.94 -24.38
N ALA A 199 -7.98 6.90 -23.38
CA ALA A 199 -7.97 5.83 -22.39
C ALA A 199 -7.38 6.29 -21.06
N VAL A 200 -7.66 5.50 -20.01
CA VAL A 200 -7.04 5.59 -18.69
C VAL A 200 -6.25 4.32 -18.44
N VAL A 201 -4.98 4.46 -18.06
CA VAL A 201 -4.15 3.38 -17.54
C VAL A 201 -4.24 3.39 -16.03
N ALA A 202 -4.61 2.27 -15.43
CA ALA A 202 -4.76 2.12 -13.99
C ALA A 202 -4.53 0.67 -13.53
N SER A 203 -4.39 0.50 -12.21
CA SER A 203 -4.25 -0.83 -11.61
C SER A 203 -5.54 -1.64 -11.75
N ALA A 204 -5.40 -2.91 -12.19
CA ALA A 204 -6.53 -3.84 -12.19
C ALA A 204 -7.03 -4.07 -10.74
N PRO A 205 -8.35 -4.31 -10.54
CA PRO A 205 -9.36 -4.49 -11.58
C PRO A 205 -10.14 -3.20 -11.95
N MET A 206 -9.70 -2.01 -11.52
CA MET A 206 -10.45 -0.75 -11.68
C MET A 206 -10.89 -0.50 -13.13
N PRO A 207 -10.07 -0.66 -14.19
CA PRO A 207 -10.50 -0.46 -15.56
C PRO A 207 -11.71 -1.32 -15.95
N ALA A 208 -11.73 -2.58 -15.51
CA ALA A 208 -12.85 -3.49 -15.80
C ALA A 208 -14.14 -3.04 -15.10
N PHE A 209 -14.06 -2.62 -13.82
CA PHE A 209 -15.22 -2.10 -13.10
C PHE A 209 -15.78 -0.83 -13.75
N GLN A 210 -14.92 0.08 -14.22
CA GLN A 210 -15.40 1.28 -14.90
C GLN A 210 -16.09 0.96 -16.24
N ALA A 211 -15.56 0.02 -17.01
CA ALA A 211 -16.20 -0.44 -18.25
C ALA A 211 -17.56 -1.10 -17.97
N LEU A 212 -17.69 -1.86 -16.88
CA LEU A 212 -18.96 -2.45 -16.47
C LEU A 212 -19.97 -1.41 -15.96
N LYS A 213 -19.49 -0.37 -15.26
CA LYS A 213 -20.33 0.71 -14.74
C LYS A 213 -20.86 1.64 -15.82
N TYR A 214 -20.10 1.85 -16.89
CA TYR A 214 -20.43 2.75 -18.00
C TYR A 214 -20.35 2.04 -19.35
N PRO A 215 -21.13 0.95 -19.56
CA PRO A 215 -20.99 0.07 -20.73
C PRO A 215 -21.31 0.76 -22.04
N GLU A 216 -22.08 1.85 -22.02
CA GLU A 216 -22.41 2.62 -23.25
C GLU A 216 -21.22 3.44 -23.76
N LYS A 217 -20.32 3.86 -22.87
CA LYS A 217 -19.20 4.78 -23.18
C LYS A 217 -17.84 4.11 -23.16
N LEU A 218 -17.66 3.11 -22.31
CA LEU A 218 -16.35 2.56 -22.00
C LEU A 218 -16.25 1.06 -22.40
N PHE A 219 -15.00 0.65 -22.62
CA PHE A 219 -14.66 -0.77 -22.83
C PHE A 219 -13.24 -1.06 -22.37
N VAL A 220 -12.92 -2.33 -22.13
CA VAL A 220 -11.55 -2.79 -21.86
C VAL A 220 -10.95 -3.26 -23.17
N PRO A 221 -9.95 -2.57 -23.73
CA PRO A 221 -9.40 -2.89 -25.04
C PRO A 221 -8.43 -4.08 -25.03
N LEU A 222 -7.80 -4.36 -23.89
CA LEU A 222 -6.78 -5.38 -23.76
C LEU A 222 -7.33 -6.59 -23.00
N PRO A 223 -7.09 -7.84 -23.48
CA PRO A 223 -7.62 -9.03 -22.82
C PRO A 223 -6.99 -9.32 -21.47
N GLU A 224 -5.74 -8.85 -21.26
CA GLU A 224 -4.97 -9.10 -20.06
C GLU A 224 -4.28 -7.82 -19.55
N ASN A 225 -3.82 -7.87 -18.30
CA ASN A 225 -2.96 -6.82 -17.76
C ASN A 225 -1.61 -6.84 -18.50
N PHE A 226 -1.09 -5.68 -18.88
CA PHE A 226 0.17 -5.57 -19.59
C PHE A 226 1.40 -5.41 -18.70
N THR A 227 1.21 -5.37 -17.37
CA THR A 227 2.27 -5.50 -16.36
C THR A 227 1.86 -6.49 -15.27
N ARG A 228 2.84 -6.91 -14.45
CA ARG A 228 2.61 -7.63 -13.19
C ARG A 228 3.47 -6.99 -12.11
N GLU A 229 2.85 -6.55 -11.03
CA GLU A 229 3.48 -5.74 -10.00
C GLU A 229 3.20 -6.33 -8.61
N PRO A 230 4.25 -6.61 -7.80
CA PRO A 230 4.07 -6.92 -6.39
C PRO A 230 3.63 -5.67 -5.65
N ILE A 231 2.72 -5.82 -4.69
CA ILE A 231 2.30 -4.76 -3.78
C ILE A 231 2.64 -5.13 -2.34
N GLY A 232 3.06 -4.15 -1.55
CA GLY A 232 3.51 -4.36 -0.18
C GLY A 232 3.15 -3.19 0.73
N PHE A 233 3.20 -3.42 2.03
CA PHE A 233 3.10 -2.36 3.03
C PHE A 233 4.38 -1.52 2.99
N ALA A 234 4.25 -0.20 2.95
CA ALA A 234 5.41 0.67 2.99
C ALA A 234 5.56 1.31 4.36
N LEU A 235 6.77 1.26 4.92
CA LEU A 235 7.11 1.78 6.24
C LEU A 235 8.43 2.56 6.19
N ARG A 236 8.72 3.35 7.24
CA ARG A 236 9.97 4.09 7.34
C ARG A 236 11.16 3.14 7.40
N LYS A 237 12.31 3.56 6.91
CA LYS A 237 13.55 2.79 6.98
C LYS A 237 14.07 2.66 8.41
N GLY A 238 14.83 1.59 8.66
CA GLY A 238 15.47 1.33 9.94
C GLY A 238 14.63 0.55 10.94
N ASP A 239 13.35 0.35 10.66
CA ASP A 239 12.39 -0.34 11.54
C ASP A 239 12.29 -1.82 11.18
N VAL A 240 13.25 -2.61 11.67
CA VAL A 240 13.35 -4.04 11.38
C VAL A 240 12.26 -4.83 12.09
N ASP A 241 11.89 -4.44 13.30
CA ASP A 241 10.89 -5.15 14.12
C ASP A 241 9.50 -5.05 13.49
N THR A 242 9.09 -3.84 13.10
CA THR A 242 7.81 -3.63 12.40
C THR A 242 7.81 -4.36 11.06
N LEU A 243 8.91 -4.34 10.32
CA LEU A 243 9.03 -5.07 9.06
C LEU A 243 8.88 -6.57 9.25
N ASN A 244 9.56 -7.14 10.26
CA ASN A 244 9.47 -8.55 10.61
C ASN A 244 8.04 -8.95 11.00
N PHE A 245 7.38 -8.14 11.83
CA PHE A 245 5.99 -8.38 12.21
C PHE A 245 5.06 -8.39 10.99
N PHE A 246 5.14 -7.39 10.11
CA PHE A 246 4.32 -7.32 8.91
C PHE A 246 4.55 -8.51 7.98
N ASN A 247 5.79 -8.94 7.79
CA ASN A 247 6.09 -10.11 6.97
C ASN A 247 5.50 -11.39 7.55
N ASN A 248 5.63 -11.60 8.86
CA ASN A 248 5.07 -12.77 9.54
C ASN A 248 3.54 -12.75 9.51
N TRP A 249 2.92 -11.58 9.75
CA TRP A 249 1.46 -11.42 9.67
C TRP A 249 0.94 -11.72 8.25
N ILE A 250 1.59 -11.20 7.21
CA ILE A 250 1.22 -11.49 5.80
C ILE A 250 1.27 -12.99 5.54
N GLY A 251 2.38 -13.66 5.95
CA GLY A 251 2.50 -15.11 5.80
C GLY A 251 1.42 -15.90 6.55
N PHE A 252 1.01 -15.43 7.73
CA PHE A 252 -0.04 -16.03 8.54
C PHE A 252 -1.41 -15.93 7.84
N VAL A 253 -1.85 -14.73 7.44
CA VAL A 253 -3.16 -14.54 6.80
C VAL A 253 -3.22 -15.12 5.38
N GLU A 254 -2.07 -15.24 4.70
CA GLU A 254 -1.96 -15.98 3.43
C GLU A 254 -2.16 -17.48 3.63
N ALA A 255 -1.53 -18.06 4.67
CA ALA A 255 -1.68 -19.48 5.02
C ALA A 255 -3.13 -19.85 5.43
N GLU A 256 -3.85 -18.94 6.08
CA GLU A 256 -5.28 -19.08 6.37
C GLU A 256 -6.16 -19.01 5.10
N GLY A 257 -5.64 -18.51 3.98
CA GLY A 257 -6.40 -18.25 2.75
C GLY A 257 -7.24 -16.98 2.79
N TRP A 258 -7.17 -16.19 3.87
CA TRP A 258 -7.98 -15.00 4.09
C TRP A 258 -7.74 -13.91 3.04
N LEU A 259 -6.49 -13.63 2.67
CA LEU A 259 -6.15 -12.66 1.61
C LEU A 259 -6.79 -13.04 0.28
N LYS A 260 -6.75 -14.35 -0.08
CA LYS A 260 -7.35 -14.87 -1.30
C LYS A 260 -8.87 -14.71 -1.31
N GLU A 261 -9.52 -14.96 -0.17
CA GLU A 261 -10.96 -14.80 -0.01
C GLU A 261 -11.37 -13.32 -0.14
N ARG A 262 -10.69 -12.40 0.56
CA ARG A 262 -10.98 -10.96 0.47
C ARG A 262 -10.75 -10.41 -0.94
N LYS A 263 -9.65 -10.84 -1.60
CA LYS A 263 -9.39 -10.50 -2.99
C LYS A 263 -10.48 -11.00 -3.92
N HIS A 264 -10.97 -12.24 -3.73
CA HIS A 264 -12.06 -12.77 -4.50
C HIS A 264 -13.33 -11.94 -4.32
N TYR A 265 -13.70 -11.63 -3.08
CA TYR A 265 -14.87 -10.81 -2.76
C TYR A 265 -14.80 -9.44 -3.46
N TRP A 266 -13.71 -8.69 -3.28
CA TRP A 266 -13.60 -7.33 -3.81
C TRP A 266 -13.35 -7.26 -5.32
N PHE A 267 -12.63 -8.23 -5.91
CA PHE A 267 -12.13 -8.11 -7.30
C PHE A 267 -12.83 -9.04 -8.29
N LYS A 268 -13.59 -10.04 -7.80
CA LYS A 268 -14.22 -11.03 -8.68
C LYS A 268 -15.73 -11.12 -8.50
N THR A 269 -16.27 -10.61 -7.38
CA THR A 269 -17.73 -10.53 -7.18
C THR A 269 -18.21 -9.08 -7.30
N LYS A 270 -19.52 -8.91 -7.22
CA LYS A 270 -20.21 -7.62 -7.16
C LYS A 270 -21.04 -7.48 -5.89
N ASP A 271 -20.88 -8.39 -4.95
CA ASP A 271 -21.71 -8.49 -3.74
C ASP A 271 -21.60 -7.25 -2.83
N TRP A 272 -20.58 -6.44 -3.06
CA TRP A 272 -20.32 -5.18 -2.36
C TRP A 272 -20.93 -3.94 -3.06
N GLU A 273 -21.41 -4.06 -4.32
CA GLU A 273 -21.93 -2.92 -5.10
C GLU A 273 -23.15 -2.27 -4.44
N ASP A 274 -24.01 -3.05 -3.75
CA ASP A 274 -25.17 -2.55 -3.01
C ASP A 274 -24.79 -1.59 -1.87
N GLN A 275 -23.52 -1.61 -1.42
CA GLN A 275 -23.01 -0.68 -0.42
C GLN A 275 -22.74 0.71 -0.99
N LEU A 276 -22.65 0.83 -2.33
CA LEU A 276 -22.35 2.10 -3.02
C LEU A 276 -23.61 2.85 -3.50
N GLN A 277 -24.78 2.25 -3.42
CA GLN A 277 -26.05 2.80 -3.94
C GLN A 277 -26.90 3.42 -2.87
#